data_3209fef08d7c53fad6fb0a38c581a657
#
_entry.id   3209fef08d7c53fad6fb0a38c581a657
#
_cell.length_a   1.000
_cell.length_b   1.000
_cell.length_c   1.000
_cell.angle_alpha   90.00
_cell.angle_beta   90.00
_cell.angle_gamma   90.00
#
_symmetry.space_group_name_H-M   'P 1'
#
loop_
_entity.id
_entity.type
_entity.pdbx_description
1 polymer ?
#
loop_
_entity_poly.entity_id
_entity_poly.type
_entity_poly.pdbx_seq_one_letter_code
_entity_poly.pdbx_strand_id
1 'polypeptide(L)'
;MIHTPVITPSFKLIAPYLPQSNKHGIGASAAADLRVHIDPYPEMDSGDLIELFWGGCYAASKLLSESDIGHTSVLHVPESFLRSGKVKTYYRVTKIGSTPIKSPGTKLWVKLEAPGGQLVSGEVDENQGLAPVAFEEAVISNGLTARHFDEGVQITLDIYPHMDAHDEITLRWGDVRLDLPALTQQDVDKPVVVQVPAQLVREAGDDPHLEVSYCVIDRVGNNSRWAPVRLIKVALNDPSQAEA
;
A
#
# COMPACT_ATOMS: atom_id res chain seq x y z
N MET A 1 -12.70 -19.73 54.45
CA MET A 1 -12.54 -19.29 53.06
C MET A 1 -12.22 -20.54 52.25
N ILE A 2 -13.15 -20.96 51.41
CA ILE A 2 -12.96 -22.13 50.51
C ILE A 2 -12.13 -21.61 49.34
N HIS A 3 -10.85 -22.00 49.25
CA HIS A 3 -10.01 -21.77 48.08
C HIS A 3 -10.53 -22.68 46.96
N THR A 4 -11.31 -22.15 46.07
CA THR A 4 -11.62 -22.83 44.81
C THR A 4 -10.30 -22.95 44.01
N PRO A 5 -9.83 -24.13 43.63
CA PRO A 5 -8.61 -24.26 42.84
C PRO A 5 -8.80 -23.56 41.51
N VAL A 6 -7.88 -22.64 41.16
CA VAL A 6 -7.83 -21.98 39.86
C VAL A 6 -7.40 -23.06 38.84
N ILE A 7 -8.32 -23.44 37.96
CA ILE A 7 -8.05 -24.43 36.91
C ILE A 7 -7.24 -23.73 35.80
N THR A 8 -6.04 -24.23 35.53
CA THR A 8 -5.24 -23.77 34.38
C THR A 8 -5.62 -24.65 33.18
N PRO A 9 -6.23 -24.09 32.13
CA PRO A 9 -6.53 -24.86 30.94
C PRO A 9 -5.29 -25.42 30.26
N SER A 10 -5.37 -26.67 29.74
CA SER A 10 -4.20 -27.39 29.18
C SER A 10 -4.03 -27.25 27.66
N PHE A 11 -4.90 -26.50 26.97
CA PHE A 11 -4.86 -26.32 25.52
C PHE A 11 -4.01 -25.12 25.09
N LYS A 12 -3.55 -25.14 23.84
CA LYS A 12 -2.79 -24.03 23.23
C LYS A 12 -3.67 -23.28 22.24
N LEU A 13 -3.65 -21.96 22.36
CA LEU A 13 -4.26 -21.06 21.38
C LEU A 13 -3.34 -20.92 20.16
N ILE A 14 -3.94 -20.68 18.99
CA ILE A 14 -3.23 -20.30 17.76
C ILE A 14 -3.15 -18.77 17.65
N ALA A 15 -2.24 -18.27 16.82
CA ALA A 15 -2.13 -16.83 16.60
C ALA A 15 -3.35 -16.30 15.82
N PRO A 16 -3.80 -15.07 16.10
CA PRO A 16 -4.84 -14.44 15.30
C PRO A 16 -4.32 -14.12 13.90
N TYR A 17 -5.23 -13.98 12.92
CA TYR A 17 -4.86 -13.57 11.56
C TYR A 17 -5.71 -12.42 11.06
N LEU A 18 -5.22 -11.74 10.02
CA LEU A 18 -5.84 -10.56 9.44
C LEU A 18 -6.01 -10.79 7.92
N PRO A 19 -7.22 -11.13 7.45
CA PRO A 19 -7.46 -11.42 6.04
C PRO A 19 -7.15 -10.25 5.10
N GLN A 20 -7.22 -9.01 5.63
CA GLN A 20 -6.96 -7.77 4.88
C GLN A 20 -5.46 -7.45 4.73
N SER A 21 -4.58 -8.18 5.44
CA SER A 21 -3.13 -8.00 5.30
C SER A 21 -2.61 -8.76 4.08
N ASN A 22 -1.72 -8.11 3.33
CA ASN A 22 -0.89 -8.81 2.35
C ASN A 22 0.42 -9.33 3.00
N LYS A 23 1.29 -9.94 2.22
CA LYS A 23 2.60 -10.45 2.70
C LYS A 23 3.53 -9.37 3.29
N HIS A 24 3.26 -8.11 3.00
CA HIS A 24 4.08 -6.97 3.42
C HIS A 24 3.46 -6.17 4.56
N GLY A 25 2.16 -6.37 4.84
CA GLY A 25 1.49 -5.67 5.94
C GLY A 25 0.10 -5.15 5.60
N ILE A 26 -0.26 -4.02 6.19
CA ILE A 26 -1.56 -3.37 6.10
C ILE A 26 -1.38 -1.95 5.59
N GLY A 27 -2.08 -1.61 4.51
CA GLY A 27 -2.19 -0.25 3.98
C GLY A 27 -3.38 0.52 4.58
N ALA A 28 -3.50 1.79 4.23
CA ALA A 28 -4.53 2.70 4.74
C ALA A 28 -5.96 2.21 4.45
N SER A 29 -6.22 1.69 3.25
CA SER A 29 -7.54 1.18 2.89
C SER A 29 -7.98 -0.01 3.77
N ALA A 30 -7.07 -0.95 4.03
CA ALA A 30 -7.33 -2.08 4.91
C ALA A 30 -7.44 -1.66 6.39
N ALA A 31 -6.73 -0.60 6.77
CA ALA A 31 -6.73 -0.04 8.12
C ALA A 31 -8.07 0.62 8.48
N ALA A 32 -8.80 1.17 7.52
CA ALA A 32 -10.08 1.87 7.75
C ALA A 32 -11.16 0.97 8.41
N ASP A 33 -11.13 -0.34 8.18
CA ASP A 33 -12.02 -1.33 8.84
C ASP A 33 -11.22 -2.60 9.17
N LEU A 34 -10.22 -2.47 10.03
CA LEU A 34 -9.30 -3.57 10.31
C LEU A 34 -9.93 -4.62 11.19
N ARG A 35 -9.99 -5.85 10.67
CA ARG A 35 -10.58 -7.02 11.32
C ARG A 35 -9.51 -8.04 11.68
N VAL A 36 -9.55 -8.49 12.93
CA VAL A 36 -8.72 -9.57 13.45
C VAL A 36 -9.59 -10.80 13.62
N HIS A 37 -9.22 -11.87 12.97
CA HIS A 37 -9.91 -13.15 13.00
C HIS A 37 -9.24 -14.10 13.99
N ILE A 38 -10.04 -14.76 14.78
CA ILE A 38 -9.65 -15.76 15.78
C ILE A 38 -10.44 -17.01 15.50
N ASP A 39 -9.77 -18.04 15.02
CA ASP A 39 -10.40 -19.32 14.74
C ASP A 39 -10.84 -20.06 16.01
N PRO A 40 -11.79 -20.99 15.89
CA PRO A 40 -12.20 -21.81 17.01
C PRO A 40 -11.02 -22.48 17.69
N TYR A 41 -11.03 -22.51 19.00
CA TYR A 41 -9.99 -23.12 19.82
C TYR A 41 -10.55 -24.32 20.62
N PRO A 42 -9.69 -25.23 21.10
CA PRO A 42 -10.13 -26.36 21.91
C PRO A 42 -10.89 -25.91 23.16
N GLU A 43 -11.94 -26.61 23.51
CA GLU A 43 -12.79 -26.29 24.67
C GLU A 43 -13.45 -24.90 24.60
N MET A 44 -13.65 -24.33 23.39
CA MET A 44 -14.40 -23.09 23.19
C MET A 44 -15.81 -23.24 23.70
N ASP A 45 -16.26 -22.33 24.58
CA ASP A 45 -17.56 -22.43 25.24
C ASP A 45 -18.24 -21.07 25.37
N SER A 46 -19.55 -21.10 25.55
CA SER A 46 -20.36 -19.92 25.86
C SER A 46 -19.93 -19.32 27.20
N GLY A 47 -19.80 -17.99 27.24
CA GLY A 47 -19.27 -17.26 28.38
C GLY A 47 -17.75 -17.10 28.43
N ASP A 48 -17.01 -17.67 27.48
CA ASP A 48 -15.59 -17.36 27.30
C ASP A 48 -15.44 -15.89 26.88
N LEU A 49 -14.50 -15.16 27.51
CA LEU A 49 -14.17 -13.79 27.15
C LEU A 49 -12.90 -13.77 26.30
N ILE A 50 -13.02 -13.30 25.06
CA ILE A 50 -11.90 -13.02 24.18
C ILE A 50 -11.53 -11.54 24.31
N GLU A 51 -10.27 -11.26 24.62
CA GLU A 51 -9.69 -9.89 24.68
C GLU A 51 -8.59 -9.76 23.65
N LEU A 52 -8.73 -8.80 22.73
CA LEU A 52 -7.75 -8.51 21.67
C LEU A 52 -6.77 -7.43 22.15
N PHE A 53 -5.50 -7.64 21.88
CA PHE A 53 -4.42 -6.67 22.16
C PHE A 53 -3.70 -6.28 20.87
N TRP A 54 -3.54 -4.98 20.67
CA TRP A 54 -2.86 -4.37 19.55
C TRP A 54 -1.70 -3.52 20.05
N GLY A 55 -0.46 -3.83 19.63
CA GLY A 55 0.73 -3.13 20.11
C GLY A 55 0.94 -3.21 21.63
N GLY A 56 0.37 -4.23 22.28
CA GLY A 56 0.39 -4.40 23.73
C GLY A 56 -0.76 -3.74 24.48
N CYS A 57 -1.53 -2.88 23.84
CA CYS A 57 -2.71 -2.23 24.42
C CYS A 57 -3.98 -3.05 24.16
N TYR A 58 -4.90 -3.09 25.14
CA TYR A 58 -6.24 -3.65 24.94
C TYR A 58 -6.98 -2.86 23.85
N ALA A 59 -7.50 -3.56 22.86
CA ALA A 59 -8.14 -2.94 21.71
C ALA A 59 -9.64 -3.25 21.62
N ALA A 60 -10.05 -4.49 21.87
CA ALA A 60 -11.44 -4.92 21.79
C ALA A 60 -11.66 -6.19 22.61
N SER A 61 -12.93 -6.52 22.89
CA SER A 61 -13.29 -7.82 23.46
C SER A 61 -14.60 -8.34 22.89
N LYS A 62 -14.80 -9.64 23.05
CA LYS A 62 -16.03 -10.36 22.71
C LYS A 62 -16.32 -11.42 23.78
N LEU A 63 -17.50 -11.34 24.36
CA LEU A 63 -18.04 -12.41 25.19
C LEU A 63 -18.75 -13.39 24.25
N LEU A 64 -18.39 -14.68 24.30
CA LEU A 64 -18.95 -15.69 23.41
C LEU A 64 -20.35 -16.12 23.87
N SER A 65 -21.24 -16.26 22.90
CA SER A 65 -22.56 -16.87 23.04
C SER A 65 -22.54 -18.29 22.47
N GLU A 66 -23.61 -19.04 22.65
CA GLU A 66 -23.76 -20.39 22.07
C GLU A 66 -23.61 -20.40 20.54
N SER A 67 -24.08 -19.34 19.86
CA SER A 67 -23.97 -19.20 18.40
C SER A 67 -22.54 -18.92 17.91
N ASP A 68 -21.62 -18.58 18.78
CA ASP A 68 -20.22 -18.33 18.44
C ASP A 68 -19.37 -19.61 18.49
N ILE A 69 -19.86 -20.65 19.15
CA ILE A 69 -19.10 -21.91 19.35
C ILE A 69 -18.82 -22.57 17.99
N GLY A 70 -17.56 -22.91 17.75
CA GLY A 70 -17.11 -23.54 16.52
C GLY A 70 -17.00 -22.58 15.32
N HIS A 71 -17.22 -21.27 15.51
CA HIS A 71 -17.12 -20.26 14.48
C HIS A 71 -15.95 -19.30 14.73
N THR A 72 -15.39 -18.75 13.66
CA THR A 72 -14.35 -17.71 13.73
C THR A 72 -14.92 -16.46 14.37
N SER A 73 -14.30 -16.00 15.46
CA SER A 73 -14.61 -14.72 16.09
C SER A 73 -13.89 -13.60 15.40
N VAL A 74 -14.61 -12.53 15.07
CA VAL A 74 -14.07 -11.32 14.42
C VAL A 74 -14.13 -10.16 15.40
N LEU A 75 -12.98 -9.50 15.63
CA LEU A 75 -12.87 -8.30 16.43
C LEU A 75 -12.27 -7.17 15.59
N HIS A 76 -12.78 -5.96 15.77
CA HIS A 76 -12.30 -4.77 15.07
C HIS A 76 -11.21 -4.07 15.89
N VAL A 77 -10.18 -3.59 15.21
CA VAL A 77 -9.18 -2.71 15.80
C VAL A 77 -9.62 -1.26 15.56
N PRO A 78 -9.90 -0.47 16.58
CA PRO A 78 -10.26 0.93 16.39
C PRO A 78 -9.15 1.71 15.67
N GLU A 79 -9.53 2.58 14.75
CA GLU A 79 -8.59 3.38 13.95
C GLU A 79 -7.58 4.16 14.80
N SER A 80 -8.01 4.64 15.97
CA SER A 80 -7.15 5.36 16.93
C SER A 80 -5.94 4.58 17.42
N PHE A 81 -5.93 3.25 17.27
CA PHE A 81 -4.79 2.38 17.61
C PHE A 81 -3.81 2.20 16.45
N LEU A 82 -4.22 2.59 15.22
CA LEU A 82 -3.44 2.35 14.03
C LEU A 82 -2.42 3.48 13.84
N ARG A 83 -1.17 3.09 13.74
CA ARG A 83 -0.02 3.96 13.46
C ARG A 83 0.94 3.21 12.57
N SER A 84 1.58 3.92 11.66
CA SER A 84 2.62 3.32 10.80
C SER A 84 3.77 2.77 11.64
N GLY A 85 4.23 1.59 11.26
CA GLY A 85 5.33 0.89 11.90
C GLY A 85 5.04 -0.60 12.16
N LYS A 86 5.99 -1.24 12.86
CA LYS A 86 5.86 -2.65 13.26
C LYS A 86 4.92 -2.78 14.44
N VAL A 87 3.97 -3.69 14.35
CA VAL A 87 3.03 -3.99 15.42
C VAL A 87 2.94 -5.49 15.65
N LYS A 88 2.58 -5.88 16.87
CA LYS A 88 2.25 -7.25 17.24
C LYS A 88 0.84 -7.28 17.79
N THR A 89 -0.01 -8.13 17.25
CA THR A 89 -1.34 -8.43 17.79
C THR A 89 -1.39 -9.82 18.38
N TYR A 90 -2.15 -9.98 19.45
CA TYR A 90 -2.44 -11.26 20.11
C TYR A 90 -3.77 -11.14 20.84
N TYR A 91 -4.33 -12.25 21.29
CA TYR A 91 -5.52 -12.27 22.13
C TYR A 91 -5.33 -13.08 23.40
N ARG A 92 -6.22 -12.91 24.34
CA ARG A 92 -6.37 -13.74 25.53
C ARG A 92 -7.76 -14.34 25.56
N VAL A 93 -7.88 -15.52 26.09
CA VAL A 93 -9.16 -16.16 26.40
C VAL A 93 -9.23 -16.36 27.91
N THR A 94 -10.31 -15.87 28.51
CA THR A 94 -10.61 -16.08 29.92
C THR A 94 -11.88 -16.92 30.04
N LYS A 95 -11.77 -18.15 30.54
CA LYS A 95 -12.89 -19.02 30.85
C LYS A 95 -13.46 -18.70 32.23
N ILE A 96 -14.74 -18.95 32.44
CA ILE A 96 -15.38 -18.73 33.73
C ILE A 96 -14.60 -19.46 34.84
N GLY A 97 -14.16 -18.75 35.85
CA GLY A 97 -13.41 -19.29 37.01
C GLY A 97 -11.96 -19.69 36.72
N SER A 98 -11.41 -19.34 35.55
CA SER A 98 -10.04 -19.69 35.15
C SER A 98 -9.13 -18.47 34.97
N THR A 99 -7.82 -18.71 34.90
CA THR A 99 -6.85 -17.69 34.54
C THR A 99 -6.83 -17.48 33.04
N PRO A 100 -6.55 -16.24 32.56
CA PRO A 100 -6.45 -15.96 31.12
C PRO A 100 -5.33 -16.75 30.44
N ILE A 101 -5.62 -17.32 29.28
CA ILE A 101 -4.65 -17.97 28.40
C ILE A 101 -4.30 -16.96 27.28
N LYS A 102 -3.01 -16.79 27.01
CA LYS A 102 -2.52 -15.91 25.96
C LYS A 102 -2.15 -16.69 24.70
N SER A 103 -2.59 -16.19 23.54
CA SER A 103 -2.19 -16.71 22.24
C SER A 103 -0.75 -16.34 21.86
N PRO A 104 -0.11 -17.06 20.93
CA PRO A 104 1.00 -16.52 20.16
C PRO A 104 0.55 -15.23 19.46
N GLY A 105 1.49 -14.35 19.12
CA GLY A 105 1.15 -13.09 18.47
C GLY A 105 1.57 -13.08 17.01
N THR A 106 0.76 -12.45 16.17
CA THR A 106 1.06 -12.14 14.78
C THR A 106 1.78 -10.79 14.71
N LYS A 107 2.91 -10.78 14.02
CA LYS A 107 3.69 -9.56 13.75
C LYS A 107 3.39 -9.08 12.35
N LEU A 108 3.17 -7.79 12.19
CA LEU A 108 2.88 -7.17 10.90
C LEU A 108 3.44 -5.75 10.84
N TRP A 109 3.46 -5.21 9.63
CA TRP A 109 3.79 -3.82 9.37
C TRP A 109 2.50 -3.07 9.02
N VAL A 110 2.34 -1.86 9.52
CA VAL A 110 1.28 -0.93 9.14
C VAL A 110 1.96 0.24 8.44
N LYS A 111 1.47 0.63 7.26
CA LYS A 111 1.90 1.83 6.52
C LYS A 111 0.63 2.55 6.07
N LEU A 112 0.36 3.71 6.69
CA LEU A 112 -0.86 4.49 6.44
C LEU A 112 -0.63 5.62 5.44
N GLU A 113 0.61 6.03 5.28
CA GLU A 113 1.01 7.09 4.37
C GLU A 113 1.21 6.53 2.96
N ALA A 114 0.45 7.07 2.00
CA ALA A 114 0.61 6.73 0.59
C ALA A 114 1.83 7.44 -0.03
N PRO A 115 2.44 6.88 -1.09
CA PRO A 115 3.43 7.60 -1.89
C PRO A 115 2.86 8.94 -2.38
N GLY A 116 3.68 9.99 -2.34
CA GLY A 116 3.23 11.36 -2.66
C GLY A 116 2.44 12.04 -1.55
N GLY A 117 2.23 11.38 -0.38
CA GLY A 117 1.55 11.96 0.78
C GLY A 117 0.03 12.06 0.64
N GLN A 118 -0.58 12.92 1.45
CA GLN A 118 -2.02 13.11 1.45
C GLN A 118 -2.46 13.98 0.27
N LEU A 119 -3.61 13.64 -0.33
CA LEU A 119 -4.26 14.49 -1.32
C LEU A 119 -4.72 15.79 -0.68
N VAL A 120 -4.33 16.92 -1.25
CA VAL A 120 -4.60 18.26 -0.70
C VAL A 120 -6.08 18.66 -0.89
N SER A 121 -6.76 18.08 -1.89
CA SER A 121 -8.21 18.25 -2.06
C SER A 121 -8.83 16.97 -2.62
N GLY A 122 -10.01 16.59 -2.09
CA GLY A 122 -10.74 15.41 -2.54
C GLY A 122 -11.35 15.51 -3.94
N GLU A 123 -11.23 16.64 -4.62
CA GLU A 123 -11.82 16.93 -5.93
C GLU A 123 -10.84 16.81 -7.10
N VAL A 124 -9.53 16.62 -6.82
CA VAL A 124 -8.51 16.54 -7.87
C VAL A 124 -8.04 15.10 -8.00
N ASP A 125 -8.13 14.55 -9.21
CA ASP A 125 -7.65 13.19 -9.51
C ASP A 125 -6.12 13.07 -9.51
N GLU A 126 -5.42 14.19 -9.38
CA GLU A 126 -3.96 14.31 -9.37
C GLU A 126 -3.42 14.51 -7.96
N ASN A 127 -2.28 13.87 -7.68
CA ASN A 127 -1.55 14.07 -6.43
C ASN A 127 -0.46 15.12 -6.59
N GLN A 128 -0.70 16.30 -6.02
CA GLN A 128 0.25 17.42 -6.06
C GLN A 128 1.55 17.18 -5.23
N GLY A 129 1.59 16.13 -4.44
CA GLY A 129 2.81 15.68 -3.75
C GLY A 129 3.75 14.87 -4.64
N LEU A 130 3.33 14.54 -5.87
CA LEU A 130 4.18 14.01 -6.93
C LEU A 130 4.55 15.14 -7.89
N ALA A 131 5.82 15.24 -8.27
CA ALA A 131 6.23 16.17 -9.32
C ALA A 131 5.78 15.65 -10.70
N PRO A 132 5.43 16.50 -11.67
CA PRO A 132 5.24 16.08 -13.05
C PRO A 132 6.50 15.41 -13.60
N VAL A 133 6.34 14.49 -14.56
CA VAL A 133 7.48 13.86 -15.24
C VAL A 133 8.44 14.93 -15.78
N ALA A 134 9.72 14.80 -15.50
CA ALA A 134 10.76 15.70 -15.98
C ALA A 134 11.40 15.13 -17.27
N PHE A 135 11.56 16.02 -18.25
CA PHE A 135 12.23 15.78 -19.53
C PHE A 135 13.43 16.71 -19.66
N GLU A 136 14.33 16.38 -20.58
CA GLU A 136 15.36 17.33 -21.01
C GLU A 136 14.73 18.64 -21.54
N GLU A 137 15.37 19.77 -21.30
CA GLU A 137 14.88 21.10 -21.73
C GLU A 137 14.61 21.16 -23.25
N ALA A 138 15.43 20.47 -24.03
CA ALA A 138 15.24 20.38 -25.47
C ALA A 138 13.91 19.71 -25.87
N VAL A 139 13.50 18.69 -25.12
CA VAL A 139 12.20 18.00 -25.36
C VAL A 139 11.04 18.89 -24.94
N ILE A 140 11.17 19.60 -23.83
CA ILE A 140 10.15 20.57 -23.39
C ILE A 140 9.92 21.66 -24.43
N SER A 141 11.02 22.21 -24.99
CA SER A 141 10.97 23.35 -25.91
C SER A 141 10.59 22.96 -27.33
N ASN A 142 11.09 21.83 -27.84
CA ASN A 142 10.97 21.45 -29.26
C ASN A 142 10.06 20.23 -29.49
N GLY A 143 9.70 19.52 -28.44
CA GLY A 143 8.99 18.24 -28.52
C GLY A 143 9.90 17.05 -28.81
N LEU A 144 9.30 15.90 -29.01
CA LEU A 144 9.99 14.70 -29.43
C LEU A 144 10.28 14.75 -30.93
N THR A 145 11.53 14.46 -31.29
CA THR A 145 12.03 14.50 -32.67
C THR A 145 12.24 13.09 -33.23
N ALA A 146 12.56 12.96 -34.51
CA ALA A 146 12.83 11.68 -35.19
C ALA A 146 13.82 10.80 -34.40
N ARG A 147 14.84 11.38 -33.79
CA ARG A 147 15.80 10.66 -32.96
C ARG A 147 15.14 9.87 -31.83
N HIS A 148 14.13 10.42 -31.16
CA HIS A 148 13.44 9.75 -30.06
C HIS A 148 12.59 8.55 -30.50
N PHE A 149 12.19 8.53 -31.79
CA PHE A 149 11.50 7.37 -32.36
C PHE A 149 12.45 6.18 -32.63
N ASP A 150 13.75 6.43 -32.71
CA ASP A 150 14.77 5.39 -32.89
C ASP A 150 15.43 4.97 -31.58
N GLU A 151 15.73 5.94 -30.71
CA GLU A 151 16.52 5.71 -29.49
C GLU A 151 15.66 5.66 -28.23
N GLY A 152 14.39 6.10 -28.28
CA GLY A 152 13.56 6.33 -27.11
C GLY A 152 13.89 7.66 -26.45
N VAL A 153 13.33 7.92 -25.27
CA VAL A 153 13.54 9.16 -24.53
C VAL A 153 13.80 8.90 -23.05
N GLN A 154 14.78 9.59 -22.51
CA GLN A 154 15.05 9.56 -21.08
C GLN A 154 14.14 10.54 -20.35
N ILE A 155 13.51 10.06 -19.29
CA ILE A 155 12.72 10.87 -18.36
C ILE A 155 13.23 10.70 -16.93
N THR A 156 12.86 11.63 -16.08
CA THR A 156 13.19 11.55 -14.65
C THR A 156 11.92 11.76 -13.83
N LEU A 157 11.72 10.88 -12.86
CA LEU A 157 10.71 11.01 -11.81
C LEU A 157 11.42 11.51 -10.56
N ASP A 158 10.95 12.60 -10.01
CA ASP A 158 11.59 13.23 -8.85
C ASP A 158 11.31 12.45 -7.56
N ILE A 159 12.07 12.74 -6.52
CA ILE A 159 11.84 12.19 -5.17
C ILE A 159 10.48 12.64 -4.67
N TYR A 160 9.72 11.72 -4.11
CA TYR A 160 8.39 11.98 -3.59
C TYR A 160 8.24 11.61 -2.11
N PRO A 161 7.31 12.23 -1.38
CA PRO A 161 7.03 11.90 0.02
C PRO A 161 6.70 10.40 0.19
N HIS A 162 7.22 9.79 1.24
CA HIS A 162 7.02 8.37 1.60
C HIS A 162 7.51 7.36 0.55
N MET A 163 8.45 7.76 -0.31
CA MET A 163 9.15 6.87 -1.23
C MET A 163 9.85 5.75 -0.47
N ASP A 164 9.64 4.50 -0.91
CA ASP A 164 10.16 3.33 -0.19
C ASP A 164 10.56 2.22 -1.17
N ALA A 165 11.36 1.29 -0.70
CA ALA A 165 11.66 0.07 -1.44
C ALA A 165 10.37 -0.74 -1.69
N HIS A 166 10.29 -1.35 -2.84
CA HIS A 166 9.14 -2.08 -3.36
C HIS A 166 7.96 -1.20 -3.81
N ASP A 167 8.14 0.11 -3.93
CA ASP A 167 7.18 0.94 -4.63
C ASP A 167 7.16 0.54 -6.11
N GLU A 168 5.97 0.31 -6.66
CA GLU A 168 5.72 -0.04 -8.04
C GLU A 168 5.19 1.20 -8.78
N ILE A 169 5.90 1.62 -9.82
CA ILE A 169 5.57 2.81 -10.60
C ILE A 169 4.99 2.38 -11.94
N THR A 170 3.82 2.92 -12.29
CA THR A 170 3.22 2.81 -13.61
C THR A 170 3.27 4.18 -14.29
N LEU A 171 3.99 4.26 -15.41
CA LEU A 171 4.02 5.41 -16.30
C LEU A 171 2.83 5.35 -17.26
N ARG A 172 2.12 6.45 -17.44
CA ARG A 172 1.12 6.66 -18.48
C ARG A 172 1.73 7.54 -19.57
N TRP A 173 1.74 7.01 -20.79
CA TRP A 173 2.26 7.66 -21.99
C TRP A 173 1.15 7.74 -23.02
N GLY A 174 0.37 8.85 -23.01
CA GLY A 174 -0.90 8.90 -23.69
C GLY A 174 -1.84 7.79 -23.19
N ASP A 175 -2.29 6.94 -24.10
CA ASP A 175 -3.16 5.80 -23.78
C ASP A 175 -2.38 4.53 -23.40
N VAL A 176 -1.05 4.54 -23.52
CA VAL A 176 -0.20 3.38 -23.22
C VAL A 176 0.31 3.42 -21.78
N ARG A 177 0.41 2.26 -21.14
CA ARG A 177 0.97 2.10 -19.79
C ARG A 177 2.27 1.32 -19.85
N LEU A 178 3.24 1.76 -19.05
CA LEU A 178 4.51 1.09 -18.84
C LEU A 178 4.73 0.90 -17.34
N ASP A 179 4.73 -0.37 -16.91
CA ASP A 179 5.08 -0.71 -15.55
C ASP A 179 6.60 -0.77 -15.41
N LEU A 180 7.14 -0.03 -14.46
CA LEU A 180 8.57 -0.01 -14.17
C LEU A 180 8.93 -1.11 -13.16
N PRO A 181 10.18 -1.58 -13.13
CA PRO A 181 10.64 -2.43 -12.05
C PRO A 181 10.40 -1.80 -10.68
N ALA A 182 9.97 -2.61 -9.70
CA ALA A 182 9.80 -2.13 -8.34
C ALA A 182 11.09 -1.53 -7.78
N LEU A 183 10.97 -0.42 -7.06
CA LEU A 183 12.12 0.27 -6.46
C LEU A 183 12.87 -0.65 -5.49
N THR A 184 14.18 -0.55 -5.53
CA THR A 184 15.07 -1.21 -4.56
C THR A 184 15.44 -0.25 -3.43
N GLN A 185 16.08 -0.76 -2.37
CA GLN A 185 16.59 0.10 -1.29
C GLN A 185 17.62 1.14 -1.77
N GLN A 186 18.26 0.89 -2.93
CA GLN A 186 19.26 1.81 -3.49
C GLN A 186 18.64 2.99 -4.23
N ASP A 187 17.37 2.87 -4.62
CA ASP A 187 16.61 3.89 -5.36
C ASP A 187 15.89 4.87 -4.43
N VAL A 188 15.70 4.49 -3.16
CA VAL A 188 15.02 5.34 -2.15
C VAL A 188 15.77 6.65 -1.97
N ASP A 189 15.02 7.76 -1.89
CA ASP A 189 15.52 9.13 -1.77
C ASP A 189 16.42 9.58 -2.95
N LYS A 190 16.22 8.98 -4.13
CA LYS A 190 16.88 9.40 -5.37
C LYS A 190 15.88 9.56 -6.50
N PRO A 191 16.12 10.49 -7.45
CA PRO A 191 15.34 10.54 -8.67
C PRO A 191 15.43 9.23 -9.45
N VAL A 192 14.30 8.78 -9.99
CA VAL A 192 14.23 7.56 -10.81
C VAL A 192 14.40 7.94 -12.27
N VAL A 193 15.51 7.54 -12.87
CA VAL A 193 15.78 7.76 -14.30
C VAL A 193 15.21 6.58 -15.10
N VAL A 194 14.37 6.88 -16.07
CA VAL A 194 13.67 5.89 -16.89
C VAL A 194 14.00 6.12 -18.36
N GLN A 195 14.42 5.06 -19.06
CA GLN A 195 14.52 5.05 -20.51
C GLN A 195 13.20 4.55 -21.09
N VAL A 196 12.39 5.46 -21.60
CA VAL A 196 11.15 5.12 -22.33
C VAL A 196 11.54 4.49 -23.68
N PRO A 197 11.11 3.25 -23.98
CA PRO A 197 11.52 2.58 -25.21
C PRO A 197 11.02 3.30 -26.46
N ALA A 198 11.82 3.29 -27.53
CA ALA A 198 11.44 3.83 -28.83
C ALA A 198 10.11 3.27 -29.36
N GLN A 199 9.80 2.01 -29.06
CA GLN A 199 8.52 1.40 -29.43
C GLN A 199 7.34 2.14 -28.81
N LEU A 200 7.43 2.51 -27.53
CA LEU A 200 6.36 3.22 -26.82
C LEU A 200 6.18 4.64 -27.38
N VAL A 201 7.30 5.29 -27.73
CA VAL A 201 7.26 6.62 -28.36
C VAL A 201 6.54 6.53 -29.73
N ARG A 202 6.81 5.48 -30.51
CA ARG A 202 6.15 5.25 -31.82
C ARG A 202 4.67 4.88 -31.68
N GLU A 203 4.28 4.11 -30.67
CA GLU A 203 2.89 3.72 -30.42
C GLU A 203 1.99 4.91 -30.12
N ALA A 204 2.50 5.94 -29.48
CA ALA A 204 1.76 7.18 -29.23
C ALA A 204 1.48 7.97 -30.50
N GLY A 205 2.34 7.83 -31.53
CA GLY A 205 2.17 8.51 -32.83
C GLY A 205 2.34 10.03 -32.74
N ASP A 206 1.83 10.74 -33.75
CA ASP A 206 1.80 12.21 -33.77
C ASP A 206 0.72 12.72 -32.82
N ASP A 207 1.13 13.44 -31.78
CA ASP A 207 0.23 14.08 -30.84
C ASP A 207 0.84 15.41 -30.35
N PRO A 208 0.24 16.57 -30.69
CA PRO A 208 0.75 17.85 -30.23
C PRO A 208 0.58 18.08 -28.73
N HIS A 209 -0.18 17.24 -28.02
CA HIS A 209 -0.49 17.37 -26.61
C HIS A 209 -0.44 16.02 -25.89
N LEU A 210 0.59 15.20 -26.19
CA LEU A 210 0.77 13.92 -25.51
C LEU A 210 0.82 14.09 -24.01
N GLU A 211 -0.10 13.47 -23.32
CA GLU A 211 -0.16 13.46 -21.85
C GLU A 211 0.79 12.41 -21.27
N VAL A 212 1.71 12.84 -20.42
CA VAL A 212 2.60 11.94 -19.68
C VAL A 212 2.40 12.15 -18.18
N SER A 213 2.15 11.06 -17.47
CA SER A 213 1.95 11.04 -16.02
C SER A 213 2.40 9.71 -15.45
N TYR A 214 2.45 9.57 -14.13
CA TYR A 214 2.74 8.31 -13.46
C TYR A 214 1.96 8.20 -12.16
N CYS A 215 1.77 6.98 -11.69
CA CYS A 215 1.28 6.69 -10.35
C CYS A 215 2.18 5.68 -9.65
N VAL A 216 2.08 5.65 -8.33
CA VAL A 216 2.89 4.77 -7.48
C VAL A 216 1.98 3.96 -6.57
N ILE A 217 2.24 2.66 -6.47
CA ILE A 217 1.60 1.77 -5.50
C ILE A 217 2.69 1.21 -4.60
N ASP A 218 2.56 1.40 -3.29
CA ASP A 218 3.51 0.86 -2.35
C ASP A 218 3.27 -0.62 -2.04
N ARG A 219 4.23 -1.26 -1.35
CA ARG A 219 4.20 -2.69 -1.01
C ARG A 219 2.98 -3.16 -0.22
N VAL A 220 2.26 -2.28 0.47
CA VAL A 220 1.03 -2.62 1.21
C VAL A 220 -0.23 -2.27 0.44
N GLY A 221 -0.10 -1.69 -0.77
CA GLY A 221 -1.20 -1.37 -1.68
C GLY A 221 -1.76 0.04 -1.53
N ASN A 222 -1.06 0.97 -0.86
CA ASN A 222 -1.44 2.37 -0.90
C ASN A 222 -1.13 2.95 -2.27
N ASN A 223 -2.12 3.60 -2.89
CA ASN A 223 -2.02 4.20 -4.22
C ASN A 223 -1.86 5.71 -4.11
N SER A 224 -0.86 6.27 -4.80
CA SER A 224 -0.58 7.70 -4.82
C SER A 224 -1.63 8.52 -5.57
N ARG A 225 -2.47 7.92 -6.41
CA ARG A 225 -3.12 8.57 -7.54
C ARG A 225 -2.11 9.01 -8.61
N TRP A 226 -2.61 9.65 -9.69
CA TRP A 226 -1.75 10.11 -10.77
C TRP A 226 -0.98 11.38 -10.38
N ALA A 227 0.27 11.50 -10.82
CA ALA A 227 1.02 12.74 -10.78
C ALA A 227 0.38 13.79 -11.72
N PRO A 228 0.62 15.10 -11.50
CA PRO A 228 0.20 16.11 -12.45
C PRO A 228 0.72 15.81 -13.86
N VAL A 229 -0.15 16.02 -14.84
CA VAL A 229 0.15 15.72 -16.25
C VAL A 229 1.25 16.63 -16.79
N ARG A 230 2.21 16.06 -17.49
CA ARG A 230 3.14 16.77 -18.35
C ARG A 230 2.69 16.65 -19.81
N LEU A 231 2.45 17.77 -20.46
CA LEU A 231 2.16 17.80 -21.90
C LEU A 231 3.44 17.90 -22.70
N ILE A 232 3.61 17.06 -23.72
CA ILE A 232 4.76 17.02 -24.61
C ILE A 232 4.25 17.02 -26.05
N LYS A 233 4.89 17.83 -26.91
CA LYS A 233 4.65 17.80 -28.35
C LYS A 233 5.35 16.58 -28.97
N VAL A 234 4.63 15.81 -29.76
CA VAL A 234 5.19 14.75 -30.61
C VAL A 234 4.85 15.10 -32.06
N ALA A 235 5.88 15.29 -32.89
CA ALA A 235 5.69 15.60 -34.30
C ALA A 235 6.65 14.74 -35.15
N LEU A 236 6.11 13.72 -35.79
CA LEU A 236 6.84 12.85 -36.75
C LEU A 236 7.22 13.57 -38.02
N ASN A 237 6.40 14.53 -38.44
CA ASN A 237 6.50 15.24 -39.70
C ASN A 237 6.62 16.74 -39.50
N ASP A 238 7.66 17.21 -38.82
CA ASP A 238 7.98 18.64 -38.82
C ASP A 238 8.82 18.95 -40.09
N PRO A 239 8.23 19.57 -41.11
CA PRO A 239 8.94 19.87 -42.37
C PRO A 239 10.12 20.85 -42.17
N SER A 240 10.24 21.51 -41.00
CA SER A 240 11.35 22.42 -40.71
C SER A 240 12.66 21.71 -40.36
N GLN A 241 12.66 20.39 -40.14
CA GLN A 241 13.87 19.60 -39.85
C GLN A 241 14.42 18.81 -41.05
N ALA A 242 13.80 18.93 -42.21
CA ALA A 242 14.26 18.25 -43.45
C ALA A 242 15.37 19.02 -44.17
N GLU A 243 15.77 20.21 -43.69
CA GLU A 243 16.84 21.03 -44.30
C GLU A 243 17.88 21.40 -43.23
N ALA A 244 18.68 20.44 -42.78
CA ALA A 244 19.93 20.72 -42.06
C ALA A 244 20.99 19.65 -42.34
#